data_d1fabbb26374ffde2b7a9377fca4672e
#
_entry.id   d1fabbb26374ffde2b7a9377fca4672e
#
_cell.length_a   1.000
_cell.length_b   1.000
_cell.length_c   1.000
_cell.angle_alpha   90.00
_cell.angle_beta   90.00
_cell.angle_gamma   90.00
#
_symmetry.space_group_name_H-M   'P 1'
#
loop_
_entity.id
_entity.type
_entity.pdbx_description
1 polymer ?
#
loop_
_entity_poly.entity_id
_entity_poly.type
_entity_poly.pdbx_seq_one_letter_code
_entity_poly.pdbx_strand_id
1 'polypeptide(L)'
;MRTPTRNKERKMSERLPLVAAQPGIWMAEKLSSLPNAWSVAHYVELEGDIDAVQLSEAIVTGLMQADTLRMRFTEDNGEVWQSVDETLTFAAPAIADLRQQGDAHSAALALMQADLAQNLRVESGKPLVHHQLMRVGERRWYWYQRYHHLLVDGFSFPAITRQIAAIYTAWRRGEPTPASPFTPFAEVVEEYQRYQGSDAFTRDAAFWAEQRRALPPPVSLSSEPLPGRAATTDILRLNVALESAAFRRLSQAMANTTPADLALALVALWLGRLCGRTDYAAGFIFMRRMGSAALTATGPVLNVLPMGIHLDGTQTLPELASDLARTLKTMRRHQRYDAEQIVRDAGRAAGSEPLFGPVLNVKLFDYQLRLDGIQGITHTLATGPVNDLEIAIFPDEAGGLSLEVLANRSRYDEATLNTHVARLAQLLQQFADNPALRCGDAELLTAKEAEQLSQINATAVSLPATTLSELVAQQAAKTPDAPALSDARWRFSYREMREQVVALANQLRALGVQPGDSVAVALPRSVF
;
A
#
# COMPACT_ATOMS: atom_id res chain seq x y z
N MET A 1 -8.59 -55.23 47.44
CA MET A 1 -7.67 -54.73 46.39
C MET A 1 -8.36 -53.62 45.61
N ARG A 2 -8.02 -52.38 45.89
CA ARG A 2 -8.52 -51.21 45.18
C ARG A 2 -7.47 -50.83 44.13
N THR A 3 -7.85 -50.89 42.86
CA THR A 3 -7.05 -50.41 41.72
C THR A 3 -6.97 -48.88 41.77
N PRO A 4 -5.81 -48.26 41.62
CA PRO A 4 -5.71 -46.80 41.57
C PRO A 4 -6.14 -46.32 40.17
N THR A 5 -7.15 -45.48 40.16
CA THR A 5 -7.52 -44.65 39.01
C THR A 5 -6.35 -43.73 38.66
N ARG A 6 -5.72 -43.97 37.53
CA ARG A 6 -4.68 -43.12 36.96
C ARG A 6 -5.33 -41.78 36.55
N ASN A 7 -5.11 -40.76 37.37
CA ASN A 7 -5.38 -39.37 37.03
C ASN A 7 -4.59 -39.06 35.76
N LYS A 8 -5.27 -38.86 34.60
CA LYS A 8 -4.69 -38.23 33.45
C LYS A 8 -4.47 -36.77 33.82
N GLU A 9 -3.29 -36.44 34.31
CA GLU A 9 -2.83 -35.07 34.37
C GLU A 9 -2.98 -34.48 32.96
N ARG A 10 -3.88 -33.48 32.81
CA ARG A 10 -3.97 -32.65 31.65
C ARG A 10 -2.58 -32.03 31.43
N LYS A 11 -1.81 -32.50 30.43
CA LYS A 11 -0.65 -31.77 29.96
C LYS A 11 -1.15 -30.37 29.62
N MET A 12 -0.91 -29.38 30.46
CA MET A 12 -1.07 -27.98 30.10
C MET A 12 -0.15 -27.75 28.93
N SER A 13 -0.69 -27.34 27.79
CA SER A 13 0.09 -26.92 26.62
C SER A 13 1.07 -25.83 27.08
N GLU A 14 2.29 -25.92 26.64
CA GLU A 14 3.36 -24.98 26.99
C GLU A 14 2.93 -23.54 26.62
N ARG A 15 3.01 -22.62 27.59
CA ARG A 15 2.75 -21.20 27.35
C ARG A 15 3.94 -20.58 26.68
N LEU A 16 3.72 -19.98 25.50
CA LEU A 16 4.72 -19.31 24.69
C LEU A 16 4.44 -17.80 24.67
N PRO A 17 5.46 -16.93 24.68
CA PRO A 17 5.26 -15.50 24.49
C PRO A 17 4.85 -15.20 23.04
N LEU A 18 4.24 -14.04 22.80
CA LEU A 18 4.04 -13.52 21.46
C LEU A 18 5.39 -13.13 20.84
N VAL A 19 5.53 -13.35 19.55
CA VAL A 19 6.78 -13.05 18.79
C VAL A 19 6.47 -12.40 17.46
N ALA A 20 7.49 -11.81 16.86
CA ALA A 20 7.45 -11.19 15.54
C ALA A 20 6.36 -10.10 15.44
N ALA A 21 5.44 -10.21 14.49
CA ALA A 21 4.34 -9.28 14.30
C ALA A 21 3.20 -9.40 15.32
N GLN A 22 3.16 -10.50 16.09
CA GLN A 22 2.03 -10.78 16.99
C GLN A 22 1.83 -9.71 18.08
N PRO A 23 2.87 -9.21 18.80
CA PRO A 23 2.67 -8.15 19.79
C PRO A 23 2.03 -6.89 19.21
N GLY A 24 2.48 -6.47 18.03
CA GLY A 24 1.93 -5.30 17.33
C GLY A 24 0.48 -5.50 16.91
N ILE A 25 0.15 -6.65 16.35
CA ILE A 25 -1.22 -7.00 15.95
C ILE A 25 -2.14 -7.04 17.17
N TRP A 26 -1.70 -7.69 18.27
CA TRP A 26 -2.46 -7.75 19.51
C TRP A 26 -2.77 -6.37 20.08
N MET A 27 -1.75 -5.52 20.21
CA MET A 27 -1.91 -4.17 20.73
C MET A 27 -2.79 -3.31 19.81
N ALA A 28 -2.60 -3.41 18.49
CA ALA A 28 -3.40 -2.67 17.54
C ALA A 28 -4.88 -3.10 17.55
N GLU A 29 -5.16 -4.40 17.74
CA GLU A 29 -6.53 -4.88 17.93
C GLU A 29 -7.17 -4.33 19.21
N LYS A 30 -6.45 -4.35 20.35
CA LYS A 30 -6.93 -3.79 21.61
C LYS A 30 -7.28 -2.31 21.49
N LEU A 31 -6.50 -1.55 20.73
CA LEU A 31 -6.69 -0.13 20.52
C LEU A 31 -7.69 0.22 19.40
N SER A 32 -8.09 -0.76 18.57
CA SER A 32 -9.00 -0.55 17.46
C SER A 32 -10.46 -0.61 17.90
N SER A 33 -11.30 0.27 17.36
CA SER A 33 -12.77 0.17 17.47
C SER A 33 -13.38 -0.79 16.43
N LEU A 34 -12.61 -1.20 15.42
CA LEU A 34 -13.08 -2.02 14.31
C LEU A 34 -13.07 -3.51 14.69
N PRO A 35 -14.21 -4.21 14.69
CA PRO A 35 -14.31 -5.58 15.21
C PRO A 35 -13.74 -6.65 14.28
N ASN A 36 -13.42 -6.31 13.04
CA ASN A 36 -12.97 -7.22 11.98
C ASN A 36 -11.71 -6.72 11.26
N ALA A 37 -11.00 -5.73 11.82
CA ALA A 37 -9.85 -5.08 11.17
C ALA A 37 -8.73 -6.07 10.82
N TRP A 38 -8.55 -7.12 11.64
CA TRP A 38 -7.48 -8.10 11.47
C TRP A 38 -7.92 -9.37 10.75
N SER A 39 -8.95 -9.27 9.90
CA SER A 39 -9.35 -10.35 9.00
C SER A 39 -8.40 -10.46 7.81
N VAL A 40 -7.92 -11.67 7.55
CA VAL A 40 -7.30 -12.06 6.27
C VAL A 40 -8.28 -13.00 5.60
N ALA A 41 -8.77 -12.66 4.42
CA ALA A 41 -9.78 -13.46 3.74
C ALA A 41 -9.60 -13.46 2.22
N HIS A 42 -9.88 -14.60 1.64
CA HIS A 42 -9.87 -14.82 0.20
C HIS A 42 -10.83 -15.95 -0.16
N TYR A 43 -11.13 -16.07 -1.44
CA TYR A 43 -11.74 -17.30 -1.94
C TYR A 43 -10.94 -17.82 -3.14
N VAL A 44 -10.95 -19.13 -3.27
CA VAL A 44 -10.37 -19.81 -4.43
C VAL A 44 -11.51 -20.20 -5.36
N GLU A 45 -11.47 -19.72 -6.58
CA GLU A 45 -12.36 -20.14 -7.65
C GLU A 45 -11.81 -21.42 -8.29
N LEU A 46 -12.65 -22.44 -8.37
CA LEU A 46 -12.31 -23.76 -8.90
C LEU A 46 -13.29 -24.09 -10.03
N GLU A 47 -12.76 -24.42 -11.21
CA GLU A 47 -13.56 -24.84 -12.36
C GLU A 47 -13.25 -26.30 -12.67
N GLY A 48 -14.12 -27.23 -12.28
CA GLY A 48 -13.90 -28.65 -12.47
C GLY A 48 -14.88 -29.53 -11.71
N ASP A 49 -14.60 -30.85 -11.74
CA ASP A 49 -15.38 -31.87 -11.02
C ASP A 49 -14.85 -32.00 -9.58
N ILE A 50 -15.42 -31.20 -8.69
CA ILE A 50 -15.04 -31.16 -7.27
C ILE A 50 -15.94 -32.09 -6.47
N ASP A 51 -15.33 -33.05 -5.78
CA ASP A 51 -15.97 -33.77 -4.67
C ASP A 51 -15.95 -32.87 -3.43
N ALA A 52 -17.06 -32.17 -3.21
CA ALA A 52 -17.16 -31.17 -2.14
C ALA A 52 -17.11 -31.79 -0.74
N VAL A 53 -17.56 -33.03 -0.58
CA VAL A 53 -17.48 -33.74 0.72
C VAL A 53 -16.04 -34.09 1.02
N GLN A 54 -15.33 -34.70 0.07
CA GLN A 54 -13.93 -35.04 0.24
C GLN A 54 -13.04 -33.78 0.40
N LEU A 55 -13.34 -32.71 -0.32
CA LEU A 55 -12.65 -31.42 -0.13
C LEU A 55 -12.90 -30.84 1.26
N SER A 56 -14.12 -30.93 1.76
CA SER A 56 -14.47 -30.48 3.11
C SER A 56 -13.69 -31.25 4.19
N GLU A 57 -13.53 -32.55 4.05
CA GLU A 57 -12.71 -33.38 4.94
C GLU A 57 -11.21 -33.07 4.82
N ALA A 58 -10.71 -32.83 3.60
CA ALA A 58 -9.34 -32.43 3.35
C ALA A 58 -9.02 -31.08 3.99
N ILE A 59 -9.99 -30.14 3.97
CA ILE A 59 -9.88 -28.83 4.65
C ILE A 59 -9.68 -29.06 6.15
N VAL A 60 -10.55 -29.82 6.81
CA VAL A 60 -10.42 -30.09 8.25
C VAL A 60 -9.05 -30.72 8.56
N THR A 61 -8.63 -31.71 7.79
CA THR A 61 -7.35 -32.39 7.97
C THR A 61 -6.18 -31.44 7.84
N GLY A 62 -6.16 -30.60 6.81
CA GLY A 62 -5.08 -29.62 6.58
C GLY A 62 -5.03 -28.51 7.63
N LEU A 63 -6.19 -28.02 8.10
CA LEU A 63 -6.27 -27.06 9.21
C LEU A 63 -5.70 -27.65 10.50
N MET A 64 -5.96 -28.94 10.77
CA MET A 64 -5.41 -29.63 11.95
C MET A 64 -3.88 -29.81 11.88
N GLN A 65 -3.28 -29.81 10.69
CA GLN A 65 -1.84 -29.91 10.52
C GLN A 65 -1.09 -28.59 10.82
N ALA A 66 -1.78 -27.45 10.84
CA ALA A 66 -1.21 -26.13 11.14
C ALA A 66 -1.48 -25.77 12.61
N ASP A 67 -0.46 -25.85 13.46
CA ASP A 67 -0.59 -25.62 14.90
C ASP A 67 -1.03 -24.19 15.25
N THR A 68 -0.59 -23.20 14.49
CA THR A 68 -0.97 -21.79 14.71
C THR A 68 -2.47 -21.56 14.59
N LEU A 69 -3.19 -22.34 13.79
CA LEU A 69 -4.65 -22.22 13.66
C LEU A 69 -5.41 -22.68 14.92
N ARG A 70 -4.73 -23.41 15.81
CA ARG A 70 -5.26 -23.86 17.09
C ARG A 70 -4.73 -23.07 18.28
N MET A 71 -4.08 -21.92 18.04
CA MET A 71 -3.56 -21.06 19.08
C MET A 71 -4.69 -20.42 19.90
N ARG A 72 -4.48 -20.39 21.22
CA ARG A 72 -5.25 -19.62 22.18
C ARG A 72 -4.37 -18.54 22.78
N PHE A 73 -4.94 -17.37 22.98
CA PHE A 73 -4.25 -16.22 23.53
C PHE A 73 -4.83 -15.90 24.91
N THR A 74 -3.97 -15.66 25.88
CA THR A 74 -4.36 -15.32 27.26
C THR A 74 -3.53 -14.15 27.74
N GLU A 75 -4.16 -13.21 28.42
CA GLU A 75 -3.49 -12.09 29.08
C GLU A 75 -3.41 -12.38 30.59
N ASP A 76 -2.22 -12.27 31.16
CA ASP A 76 -1.96 -12.50 32.58
C ASP A 76 -0.96 -11.46 33.08
N ASN A 77 -1.36 -10.65 34.06
CA ASN A 77 -0.55 -9.56 34.63
C ASN A 77 0.03 -8.56 33.61
N GLY A 78 -0.70 -8.30 32.52
CA GLY A 78 -0.27 -7.40 31.45
C GLY A 78 0.66 -8.04 30.42
N GLU A 79 1.01 -9.30 30.58
CA GLU A 79 1.74 -10.10 29.59
C GLU A 79 0.78 -10.98 28.79
N VAL A 80 1.05 -11.14 27.50
CA VAL A 80 0.22 -11.94 26.59
C VAL A 80 0.95 -13.22 26.23
N TRP A 81 0.25 -14.30 26.40
CA TRP A 81 0.74 -15.65 26.18
C TRP A 81 -0.10 -16.35 25.10
N GLN A 82 0.52 -17.23 24.36
CA GLN A 82 -0.14 -18.12 23.41
C GLN A 82 0.15 -19.59 23.75
N SER A 83 -0.77 -20.45 23.40
CA SER A 83 -0.60 -21.90 23.56
C SER A 83 -1.43 -22.65 22.52
N VAL A 84 -0.96 -23.79 22.04
CA VAL A 84 -1.73 -24.65 21.13
C VAL A 84 -2.82 -25.37 21.92
N ASP A 85 -4.07 -25.21 21.54
CA ASP A 85 -5.20 -25.96 22.09
C ASP A 85 -5.31 -27.32 21.37
N GLU A 86 -4.77 -28.35 21.96
CA GLU A 86 -4.81 -29.71 21.39
C GLU A 86 -6.22 -30.31 21.38
N THR A 87 -7.16 -29.71 22.10
CA THR A 87 -8.57 -30.14 22.13
C THR A 87 -9.43 -29.47 21.08
N LEU A 88 -8.94 -28.41 20.47
CA LEU A 88 -9.65 -27.70 19.41
C LEU A 88 -9.72 -28.56 18.16
N THR A 89 -10.91 -28.71 17.63
CA THR A 89 -11.19 -29.36 16.35
C THR A 89 -11.94 -28.38 15.44
N PHE A 90 -11.73 -28.50 14.14
CA PHE A 90 -12.47 -27.73 13.16
C PHE A 90 -13.70 -28.49 12.69
N ALA A 91 -14.83 -27.79 12.59
CA ALA A 91 -16.01 -28.34 11.93
C ALA A 91 -15.79 -28.39 10.42
N ALA A 92 -16.39 -29.36 9.77
CA ALA A 92 -16.42 -29.42 8.31
C ALA A 92 -17.05 -28.13 7.74
N PRO A 93 -16.45 -27.50 6.71
CA PRO A 93 -17.03 -26.33 6.07
C PRO A 93 -18.46 -26.57 5.57
N ALA A 94 -19.33 -25.60 5.78
CA ALA A 94 -20.67 -25.65 5.22
C ALA A 94 -20.59 -25.60 3.68
N ILE A 95 -21.43 -26.41 3.02
CA ILE A 95 -21.56 -26.43 1.56
C ILE A 95 -22.86 -25.73 1.18
N ALA A 96 -22.78 -24.59 0.49
CA ALA A 96 -23.93 -23.85 0.00
C ALA A 96 -24.09 -24.07 -1.51
N ASP A 97 -25.28 -24.53 -1.93
CA ASP A 97 -25.61 -24.59 -3.35
C ASP A 97 -26.36 -23.33 -3.77
N LEU A 98 -25.71 -22.49 -4.56
CA LEU A 98 -26.24 -21.19 -5.00
C LEU A 98 -26.71 -21.20 -6.46
N ARG A 99 -26.69 -22.35 -7.14
CA ARG A 99 -27.06 -22.46 -8.57
C ARG A 99 -28.47 -22.00 -8.90
N GLN A 100 -29.37 -22.05 -7.91
CA GLN A 100 -30.77 -21.60 -8.08
C GLN A 100 -30.95 -20.10 -7.85
N GLN A 101 -29.91 -19.37 -7.46
CA GLN A 101 -29.93 -17.92 -7.34
C GLN A 101 -29.87 -17.27 -8.72
N GLY A 102 -30.56 -16.13 -8.92
CA GLY A 102 -30.54 -15.42 -10.19
C GLY A 102 -29.14 -14.97 -10.63
N ASP A 103 -28.30 -14.58 -9.66
CA ASP A 103 -26.86 -14.34 -9.82
C ASP A 103 -26.10 -15.03 -8.69
N ALA A 104 -25.63 -16.24 -8.97
CA ALA A 104 -24.91 -17.08 -8.00
C ALA A 104 -23.58 -16.45 -7.55
N HIS A 105 -22.89 -15.69 -8.43
CA HIS A 105 -21.66 -15.00 -8.10
C HIS A 105 -21.91 -13.90 -7.06
N SER A 106 -22.85 -13.00 -7.34
CA SER A 106 -23.22 -11.93 -6.39
C SER A 106 -23.76 -12.49 -5.07
N ALA A 107 -24.52 -13.59 -5.10
CA ALA A 107 -25.01 -14.26 -3.89
C ALA A 107 -23.84 -14.82 -3.05
N ALA A 108 -22.84 -15.43 -3.68
CA ALA A 108 -21.65 -15.92 -2.99
C ALA A 108 -20.83 -14.77 -2.36
N LEU A 109 -20.61 -13.69 -3.10
CA LEU A 109 -19.93 -12.50 -2.56
C LEU A 109 -20.67 -11.89 -1.37
N ALA A 110 -22.01 -11.83 -1.43
CA ALA A 110 -22.82 -11.34 -0.32
C ALA A 110 -22.68 -12.19 0.94
N LEU A 111 -22.60 -13.52 0.82
CA LEU A 111 -22.35 -14.42 1.95
C LEU A 111 -20.96 -14.19 2.56
N MET A 112 -19.92 -14.06 1.71
CA MET A 112 -18.56 -13.78 2.16
C MET A 112 -18.47 -12.42 2.87
N GLN A 113 -19.11 -11.39 2.33
CA GLN A 113 -19.17 -10.05 2.94
C GLN A 113 -19.91 -10.04 4.27
N ALA A 114 -21.02 -10.79 4.36
CA ALA A 114 -21.76 -10.95 5.61
C ALA A 114 -20.93 -11.63 6.72
N ASP A 115 -20.09 -12.61 6.34
CA ASP A 115 -19.15 -13.22 7.28
C ASP A 115 -18.04 -12.23 7.66
N LEU A 116 -17.45 -11.52 6.69
CA LEU A 116 -16.40 -10.52 6.94
C LEU A 116 -16.86 -9.39 7.87
N ALA A 117 -18.13 -9.04 7.84
CA ALA A 117 -18.71 -8.03 8.74
C ALA A 117 -18.83 -8.53 10.20
N GLN A 118 -18.69 -9.83 10.45
CA GLN A 118 -18.79 -10.36 11.80
C GLN A 118 -17.54 -10.05 12.63
N ASN A 119 -17.77 -9.94 13.95
CA ASN A 119 -16.68 -9.77 14.91
C ASN A 119 -15.72 -10.98 14.89
N LEU A 120 -14.45 -10.72 14.61
CA LEU A 120 -13.36 -11.70 14.60
C LEU A 120 -12.32 -11.45 15.69
N ARG A 121 -12.56 -10.57 16.66
CA ARG A 121 -11.61 -10.31 17.74
C ARG A 121 -11.32 -11.56 18.55
N VAL A 122 -10.07 -11.69 19.00
CA VAL A 122 -9.65 -12.79 19.87
C VAL A 122 -10.53 -12.89 21.12
N GLU A 123 -10.89 -11.76 21.71
CA GLU A 123 -11.74 -11.68 22.90
C GLU A 123 -13.20 -12.12 22.69
N SER A 124 -13.64 -12.23 21.42
CA SER A 124 -15.01 -12.63 21.12
C SER A 124 -15.34 -14.06 21.51
N GLY A 125 -14.33 -14.88 21.78
CA GLY A 125 -14.48 -16.32 22.03
C GLY A 125 -14.97 -17.12 20.81
N LYS A 126 -15.13 -16.48 19.64
CA LYS A 126 -15.49 -17.14 18.39
C LYS A 126 -14.30 -17.80 17.73
N PRO A 127 -14.51 -18.79 16.83
CA PRO A 127 -13.45 -19.35 16.02
C PRO A 127 -12.75 -18.26 15.20
N LEU A 128 -11.41 -18.28 15.21
CA LEU A 128 -10.58 -17.34 14.47
C LEU A 128 -10.27 -17.79 13.05
N VAL A 129 -10.86 -18.92 12.64
CA VAL A 129 -10.75 -19.52 11.31
C VAL A 129 -12.15 -19.89 10.82
N HIS A 130 -12.46 -19.54 9.59
CA HIS A 130 -13.74 -19.91 8.96
C HIS A 130 -13.50 -20.30 7.50
N HIS A 131 -14.06 -21.45 7.10
CA HIS A 131 -14.07 -21.92 5.72
C HIS A 131 -15.49 -22.25 5.27
N GLN A 132 -15.80 -22.01 4.01
CA GLN A 132 -17.07 -22.35 3.39
C GLN A 132 -16.87 -22.74 1.93
N LEU A 133 -17.62 -23.76 1.47
CA LEU A 133 -17.68 -24.14 0.07
C LEU A 133 -19.00 -23.67 -0.55
N MET A 134 -18.96 -23.06 -1.72
CA MET A 134 -20.14 -22.53 -2.42
C MET A 134 -20.13 -23.04 -3.86
N ARG A 135 -21.22 -23.71 -4.25
CA ARG A 135 -21.41 -24.14 -5.63
C ARG A 135 -22.17 -23.05 -6.38
N VAL A 136 -21.48 -22.39 -7.32
CA VAL A 136 -22.02 -21.25 -8.07
C VAL A 136 -22.33 -21.59 -9.53
N GLY A 137 -21.99 -22.80 -9.99
CA GLY A 137 -22.29 -23.33 -11.32
C GLY A 137 -22.23 -24.85 -11.34
N GLU A 138 -22.49 -25.49 -12.49
CA GLU A 138 -22.46 -26.95 -12.58
C GLU A 138 -21.09 -27.51 -12.21
N ARG A 139 -20.02 -26.86 -12.66
CA ARG A 139 -18.64 -27.24 -12.40
C ARG A 139 -17.83 -26.12 -11.73
N ARG A 140 -18.49 -25.02 -11.28
CA ARG A 140 -17.85 -23.84 -10.71
C ARG A 140 -18.13 -23.75 -9.23
N TRP A 141 -17.01 -23.65 -8.44
CA TRP A 141 -17.03 -23.64 -7.00
C TRP A 141 -16.20 -22.49 -6.46
N TYR A 142 -16.62 -21.94 -5.32
CA TYR A 142 -15.84 -20.99 -4.52
C TYR A 142 -15.51 -21.63 -3.18
N TRP A 143 -14.23 -21.66 -2.86
CA TRP A 143 -13.75 -22.09 -1.56
C TRP A 143 -13.32 -20.87 -0.78
N TYR A 144 -14.21 -20.35 0.08
CA TYR A 144 -13.98 -19.20 0.95
C TYR A 144 -13.17 -19.59 2.16
N GLN A 145 -12.23 -18.71 2.57
CA GLN A 145 -11.31 -18.87 3.68
C GLN A 145 -11.13 -17.53 4.38
N ARG A 146 -11.29 -17.51 5.71
CA ARG A 146 -11.07 -16.36 6.56
C ARG A 146 -10.27 -16.75 7.78
N TYR A 147 -9.27 -15.95 8.13
CA TYR A 147 -8.39 -16.15 9.27
C TYR A 147 -8.22 -14.85 10.04
N HIS A 148 -7.90 -14.96 11.34
CA HIS A 148 -7.37 -13.85 12.09
C HIS A 148 -5.87 -13.68 11.81
N HIS A 149 -5.41 -12.45 11.64
CA HIS A 149 -4.01 -12.16 11.27
C HIS A 149 -2.99 -12.54 12.35
N LEU A 150 -3.41 -12.76 13.62
CA LEU A 150 -2.55 -13.35 14.67
C LEU A 150 -2.15 -14.80 14.39
N LEU A 151 -2.88 -15.52 13.50
CA LEU A 151 -2.64 -16.92 13.20
C LEU A 151 -1.86 -17.12 11.89
N VAL A 152 -1.95 -16.18 10.97
CA VAL A 152 -1.40 -16.30 9.60
C VAL A 152 -0.88 -14.97 9.09
N ASP A 153 0.02 -15.04 8.11
CA ASP A 153 0.45 -13.92 7.27
C ASP A 153 0.28 -14.23 5.77
N GLY A 154 0.68 -13.29 4.91
CA GLY A 154 0.56 -13.43 3.46
C GLY A 154 1.34 -14.59 2.84
N PHE A 155 2.26 -15.23 3.56
CA PHE A 155 2.96 -16.44 3.15
C PHE A 155 2.28 -17.70 3.67
N SER A 156 1.83 -17.71 4.90
CA SER A 156 1.36 -18.92 5.59
C SER A 156 -0.01 -19.38 5.09
N PHE A 157 -0.95 -18.49 4.77
CA PHE A 157 -2.26 -18.93 4.29
C PHE A 157 -2.18 -19.65 2.92
N PRO A 158 -1.38 -19.21 1.92
CA PRO A 158 -1.19 -19.99 0.69
C PRO A 158 -0.52 -21.34 0.94
N ALA A 159 0.38 -21.45 1.92
CA ALA A 159 1.00 -22.71 2.29
C ALA A 159 -0.02 -23.69 2.87
N ILE A 160 -0.91 -23.24 3.74
CA ILE A 160 -2.03 -24.02 4.29
C ILE A 160 -2.96 -24.47 3.16
N THR A 161 -3.35 -23.55 2.26
CA THR A 161 -4.24 -23.84 1.13
C THR A 161 -3.61 -24.89 0.20
N ARG A 162 -2.30 -24.81 -0.10
CA ARG A 162 -1.58 -25.82 -0.89
C ARG A 162 -1.52 -27.17 -0.21
N GLN A 163 -1.34 -27.22 1.11
CA GLN A 163 -1.34 -28.49 1.84
C GLN A 163 -2.72 -29.17 1.79
N ILE A 164 -3.79 -28.39 1.95
CA ILE A 164 -5.16 -28.90 1.80
C ILE A 164 -5.39 -29.45 0.38
N ALA A 165 -4.93 -28.72 -0.64
CA ALA A 165 -5.02 -29.17 -2.04
C ALA A 165 -4.21 -30.45 -2.29
N ALA A 166 -3.04 -30.60 -1.67
CA ALA A 166 -2.23 -31.82 -1.73
C ALA A 166 -2.94 -33.01 -1.07
N ILE A 167 -3.57 -32.79 0.10
CA ILE A 167 -4.37 -33.82 0.78
C ILE A 167 -5.55 -34.26 -0.09
N TYR A 168 -6.33 -33.31 -0.60
CA TYR A 168 -7.44 -33.60 -1.51
C TYR A 168 -6.99 -34.39 -2.74
N THR A 169 -5.90 -33.96 -3.39
CA THR A 169 -5.34 -34.62 -4.58
C THR A 169 -4.90 -36.05 -4.28
N ALA A 170 -4.21 -36.28 -3.17
CA ALA A 170 -3.79 -37.62 -2.75
C ALA A 170 -5.00 -38.55 -2.53
N TRP A 171 -6.02 -38.05 -1.83
CA TRP A 171 -7.23 -38.85 -1.59
C TRP A 171 -8.02 -39.14 -2.87
N ARG A 172 -8.09 -38.21 -3.81
CA ARG A 172 -8.71 -38.47 -5.15
C ARG A 172 -8.00 -39.57 -5.91
N ARG A 173 -6.71 -39.79 -5.64
CA ARG A 173 -5.89 -40.83 -6.28
C ARG A 173 -5.79 -42.09 -5.46
N GLY A 174 -6.46 -42.18 -4.31
CA GLY A 174 -6.36 -43.31 -3.39
C GLY A 174 -5.01 -43.41 -2.67
N GLU A 175 -4.27 -42.31 -2.60
CA GLU A 175 -2.97 -42.21 -1.93
C GLU A 175 -3.15 -41.86 -0.44
N PRO A 176 -2.18 -42.20 0.43
CA PRO A 176 -2.25 -41.86 1.84
C PRO A 176 -2.17 -40.32 2.06
N THR A 177 -2.71 -39.86 3.20
CA THR A 177 -2.65 -38.46 3.60
C THR A 177 -1.20 -37.98 3.66
N PRO A 178 -0.83 -36.90 2.94
CA PRO A 178 0.49 -36.28 3.05
C PRO A 178 0.78 -35.81 4.47
N ALA A 179 2.02 -36.03 4.92
CA ALA A 179 2.47 -35.51 6.19
C ALA A 179 2.44 -33.99 6.23
N SER A 180 2.31 -33.40 7.42
CA SER A 180 2.40 -31.94 7.60
C SER A 180 3.79 -31.44 7.17
N PRO A 181 3.88 -30.45 6.27
CA PRO A 181 5.15 -29.81 5.94
C PRO A 181 5.53 -28.71 6.93
N PHE A 182 4.68 -28.43 7.93
CA PHE A 182 4.80 -27.26 8.78
C PHE A 182 5.71 -27.52 9.98
N THR A 183 6.67 -26.61 10.18
CA THR A 183 7.46 -26.55 11.43
C THR A 183 6.58 -26.09 12.57
N PRO A 184 6.64 -26.73 13.76
CA PRO A 184 5.94 -26.26 14.94
C PRO A 184 6.29 -24.82 15.28
N PHE A 185 5.29 -24.00 15.59
CA PHE A 185 5.52 -22.57 15.86
C PHE A 185 6.35 -22.33 17.14
N ALA A 186 6.38 -23.27 18.06
CA ALA A 186 7.26 -23.24 19.23
C ALA A 186 8.74 -23.07 18.84
N GLU A 187 9.21 -23.71 17.77
CA GLU A 187 10.59 -23.57 17.31
C GLU A 187 10.90 -22.14 16.81
N VAL A 188 9.89 -21.47 16.22
CA VAL A 188 10.00 -20.05 15.84
C VAL A 188 10.12 -19.18 17.07
N VAL A 189 9.32 -19.45 18.12
CA VAL A 189 9.38 -18.71 19.38
C VAL A 189 10.74 -18.89 20.05
N GLU A 190 11.28 -20.11 20.13
CA GLU A 190 12.62 -20.38 20.67
C GLU A 190 13.72 -19.65 19.88
N GLU A 191 13.64 -19.66 18.55
CA GLU A 191 14.59 -18.92 17.71
C GLU A 191 14.53 -17.43 18.00
N TYR A 192 13.32 -16.90 18.22
CA TYR A 192 13.09 -15.50 18.53
C TYR A 192 13.68 -15.11 19.88
N GLN A 193 13.46 -15.93 20.91
CA GLN A 193 14.02 -15.71 22.25
C GLN A 193 15.55 -15.75 22.23
N ARG A 194 16.14 -16.72 21.51
CA ARG A 194 17.60 -16.79 21.32
C ARG A 194 18.18 -15.56 20.64
N TYR A 195 17.45 -15.01 19.66
CA TYR A 195 17.86 -13.77 18.98
C TYR A 195 17.86 -12.58 19.93
N GLN A 196 16.83 -12.40 20.76
CA GLN A 196 16.73 -11.27 21.70
C GLN A 196 17.90 -11.19 22.69
N GLY A 197 18.48 -12.32 23.10
CA GLY A 197 19.65 -12.38 23.96
C GLY A 197 21.01 -12.39 23.25
N SER A 198 21.05 -12.15 21.94
CA SER A 198 22.26 -12.35 21.13
C SER A 198 22.98 -11.04 20.78
N ASP A 199 24.29 -11.16 20.43
CA ASP A 199 25.06 -10.05 19.85
C ASP A 199 24.44 -9.53 18.55
N ALA A 200 23.68 -10.38 17.82
CA ALA A 200 22.97 -9.97 16.62
C ALA A 200 21.91 -8.93 16.93
N PHE A 201 21.14 -9.13 18.01
CA PHE A 201 20.14 -8.15 18.47
C PHE A 201 20.79 -6.79 18.80
N THR A 202 21.93 -6.80 19.47
CA THR A 202 22.67 -5.56 19.81
C THR A 202 23.16 -4.84 18.57
N ARG A 203 23.70 -5.57 17.58
CA ARG A 203 24.11 -4.98 16.29
C ARG A 203 22.93 -4.42 15.51
N ASP A 204 21.80 -5.14 15.48
CA ASP A 204 20.60 -4.69 14.80
C ASP A 204 19.99 -3.45 15.48
N ALA A 205 20.00 -3.39 16.82
CA ALA A 205 19.58 -2.22 17.58
C ALA A 205 20.42 -0.98 17.23
N ALA A 206 21.75 -1.13 17.17
CA ALA A 206 22.65 -0.05 16.81
C ALA A 206 22.42 0.44 15.37
N PHE A 207 22.24 -0.49 14.42
CA PHE A 207 21.92 -0.17 13.03
C PHE A 207 20.60 0.62 12.94
N TRP A 208 19.52 0.16 13.57
CA TRP A 208 18.22 0.84 13.50
C TRP A 208 18.21 2.17 14.26
N ALA A 209 19.02 2.32 15.31
CA ALA A 209 19.21 3.61 15.97
C ALA A 209 19.85 4.65 15.04
N GLU A 210 20.81 4.25 14.20
CA GLU A 210 21.41 5.11 13.17
C GLU A 210 20.42 5.41 12.04
N GLN A 211 19.81 4.36 11.45
CA GLN A 211 18.84 4.52 10.37
C GLN A 211 17.69 5.46 10.75
N ARG A 212 17.18 5.35 11.97
CA ARG A 212 16.09 6.22 12.47
C ARG A 212 16.49 7.70 12.53
N ARG A 213 17.75 8.01 12.86
CA ARG A 213 18.21 9.42 12.89
C ARG A 213 18.29 10.02 11.49
N ALA A 214 18.59 9.20 10.49
CA ALA A 214 18.69 9.60 9.09
C ALA A 214 17.36 9.42 8.33
N LEU A 215 16.33 8.84 8.96
CA LEU A 215 15.06 8.55 8.28
C LEU A 215 14.34 9.84 7.90
N PRO A 216 14.07 10.06 6.60
CA PRO A 216 13.32 11.22 6.15
C PRO A 216 11.85 11.15 6.59
N PRO A 217 11.10 12.25 6.51
CA PRO A 217 9.68 12.28 6.87
C PRO A 217 8.86 11.30 6.02
N PRO A 218 7.77 10.72 6.58
CA PRO A 218 6.82 9.94 5.83
C PRO A 218 6.06 10.81 4.82
N VAL A 219 5.54 10.18 3.76
CA VAL A 219 4.71 10.83 2.74
C VAL A 219 3.35 10.15 2.63
N SER A 220 2.39 10.85 2.03
CA SER A 220 1.11 10.31 1.59
C SER A 220 0.68 11.01 0.31
N LEU A 221 -0.08 10.33 -0.54
CA LEU A 221 -0.75 10.94 -1.70
C LEU A 221 -2.06 11.65 -1.30
N SER A 222 -2.55 11.41 -0.07
CA SER A 222 -3.67 12.12 0.51
C SER A 222 -3.21 13.44 1.14
N SER A 223 -4.03 14.48 1.06
CA SER A 223 -3.81 15.76 1.75
C SER A 223 -4.03 15.68 3.27
N GLU A 224 -4.71 14.62 3.73
CA GLU A 224 -4.96 14.41 5.15
C GLU A 224 -3.70 13.92 5.90
N PRO A 225 -3.50 14.32 7.16
CA PRO A 225 -2.39 13.82 7.98
C PRO A 225 -2.39 12.29 8.06
N LEU A 226 -1.21 11.67 8.09
CA LEU A 226 -1.08 10.22 8.23
C LEU A 226 -1.66 9.76 9.58
N PRO A 227 -2.61 8.81 9.58
CA PRO A 227 -3.18 8.29 10.82
C PRO A 227 -2.23 7.29 11.47
N GLY A 228 -2.19 7.28 12.80
CA GLY A 228 -1.49 6.23 13.54
C GLY A 228 -2.12 4.84 13.36
N ARG A 229 -3.37 4.78 12.91
CA ARG A 229 -4.12 3.54 12.63
C ARG A 229 -5.28 3.79 11.65
N ALA A 230 -5.72 2.73 10.99
CA ALA A 230 -6.85 2.80 10.07
C ALA A 230 -8.16 3.18 10.79
N ALA A 231 -8.92 4.09 10.19
CA ALA A 231 -10.24 4.50 10.67
C ALA A 231 -11.37 3.61 10.13
N THR A 232 -11.11 2.84 9.08
CA THR A 232 -12.06 1.93 8.42
C THR A 232 -11.37 0.66 7.95
N THR A 233 -12.12 -0.40 7.78
CA THR A 233 -11.70 -1.62 7.05
C THR A 233 -12.03 -1.57 5.56
N ASP A 234 -12.71 -0.52 5.11
CA ASP A 234 -13.03 -0.34 3.69
C ASP A 234 -11.78 0.06 2.91
N ILE A 235 -11.46 -0.72 1.91
CA ILE A 235 -10.29 -0.58 1.06
C ILE A 235 -10.72 -0.42 -0.38
N LEU A 236 -10.17 0.59 -1.06
CA LEU A 236 -10.14 0.65 -2.51
C LEU A 236 -9.04 -0.29 -3.02
N ARG A 237 -9.39 -1.16 -3.95
CA ARG A 237 -8.44 -2.08 -4.58
C ARG A 237 -8.38 -1.81 -6.07
N LEU A 238 -7.21 -1.47 -6.56
CA LEU A 238 -6.93 -1.34 -7.99
C LEU A 238 -5.86 -2.35 -8.40
N ASN A 239 -6.20 -3.18 -9.39
CA ASN A 239 -5.24 -4.05 -10.04
C ASN A 239 -4.72 -3.33 -11.29
N VAL A 240 -3.42 -3.07 -11.31
CA VAL A 240 -2.75 -2.39 -12.40
C VAL A 240 -1.91 -3.42 -13.14
N ALA A 241 -2.38 -3.85 -14.29
CA ALA A 241 -1.52 -4.56 -15.23
C ALA A 241 -0.53 -3.52 -15.78
N LEU A 242 0.73 -3.61 -15.38
CA LEU A 242 1.78 -2.91 -16.09
C LEU A 242 1.77 -3.46 -17.52
N GLU A 243 1.73 -2.59 -18.52
CA GLU A 243 1.69 -3.06 -19.91
C GLU A 243 2.86 -4.02 -20.14
N SER A 244 2.53 -5.33 -20.23
CA SER A 244 3.53 -6.41 -20.20
C SER A 244 4.58 -6.27 -21.30
N ALA A 245 4.22 -5.67 -22.45
CA ALA A 245 5.16 -5.42 -23.53
C ALA A 245 6.14 -4.28 -23.18
N ALA A 246 5.65 -3.16 -22.63
CA ALA A 246 6.48 -2.04 -22.22
C ALA A 246 7.41 -2.46 -21.07
N PHE A 247 6.90 -3.16 -20.06
CA PHE A 247 7.69 -3.63 -18.94
C PHE A 247 8.76 -4.65 -19.37
N ARG A 248 8.45 -5.58 -20.30
CA ARG A 248 9.44 -6.51 -20.85
C ARG A 248 10.53 -5.81 -21.64
N ARG A 249 10.17 -4.80 -22.50
CA ARG A 249 11.19 -4.00 -23.22
C ARG A 249 12.13 -3.31 -22.24
N LEU A 250 11.59 -2.68 -21.19
CA LEU A 250 12.36 -2.01 -20.15
C LEU A 250 13.28 -3.00 -19.44
N SER A 251 12.76 -4.13 -18.98
CA SER A 251 13.52 -5.16 -18.27
C SER A 251 14.62 -5.78 -19.14
N GLN A 252 14.39 -5.98 -20.45
CA GLN A 252 15.39 -6.48 -21.39
C GLN A 252 16.51 -5.46 -21.65
N ALA A 253 16.17 -4.17 -21.73
CA ALA A 253 17.16 -3.11 -21.90
C ALA A 253 18.04 -2.93 -20.66
N MET A 254 17.63 -3.46 -19.52
CA MET A 254 18.26 -3.29 -18.20
C MET A 254 18.76 -4.62 -17.60
N ALA A 255 19.53 -5.37 -18.35
CA ALA A 255 19.93 -6.75 -18.06
C ALA A 255 20.58 -7.02 -16.68
N ASN A 256 21.08 -5.98 -16.00
CA ASN A 256 21.74 -6.08 -14.69
C ASN A 256 20.79 -5.78 -13.50
N THR A 257 19.50 -5.56 -13.76
CA THR A 257 18.51 -5.19 -12.75
C THR A 257 17.38 -6.22 -12.78
N THR A 258 16.93 -6.69 -11.61
CA THR A 258 15.80 -7.62 -11.59
C THR A 258 14.50 -6.89 -11.95
N PRO A 259 13.52 -7.58 -12.56
CA PRO A 259 12.21 -7.00 -12.83
C PRO A 259 11.53 -6.42 -11.58
N ALA A 260 11.72 -7.08 -10.43
CA ALA A 260 11.17 -6.62 -9.16
C ALA A 260 11.82 -5.31 -8.67
N ASP A 261 13.15 -5.17 -8.82
CA ASP A 261 13.86 -3.95 -8.44
C ASP A 261 13.48 -2.79 -9.35
N LEU A 262 13.28 -3.04 -10.66
CA LEU A 262 12.78 -2.04 -11.61
C LEU A 262 11.37 -1.57 -11.26
N ALA A 263 10.46 -2.50 -10.96
CA ALA A 263 9.10 -2.15 -10.57
C ALA A 263 9.09 -1.36 -9.26
N LEU A 264 9.93 -1.75 -8.29
CA LEU A 264 10.08 -1.02 -7.03
C LEU A 264 10.61 0.40 -7.26
N ALA A 265 11.61 0.56 -8.13
CA ALA A 265 12.16 1.87 -8.48
C ALA A 265 11.12 2.76 -9.18
N LEU A 266 10.32 2.19 -10.09
CA LEU A 266 9.24 2.89 -10.76
C LEU A 266 8.18 3.39 -9.76
N VAL A 267 7.78 2.54 -8.82
CA VAL A 267 6.83 2.89 -7.74
C VAL A 267 7.43 3.93 -6.80
N ALA A 268 8.69 3.79 -6.42
CA ALA A 268 9.37 4.76 -5.57
C ALA A 268 9.47 6.14 -6.26
N LEU A 269 9.86 6.19 -7.53
CA LEU A 269 9.89 7.42 -8.31
C LEU A 269 8.50 8.06 -8.40
N TRP A 270 7.49 7.27 -8.74
CA TRP A 270 6.10 7.72 -8.83
C TRP A 270 5.61 8.35 -7.52
N LEU A 271 5.80 7.70 -6.37
CA LEU A 271 5.40 8.22 -5.06
C LEU A 271 6.11 9.55 -4.74
N GLY A 272 7.44 9.60 -4.86
CA GLY A 272 8.20 10.79 -4.53
C GLY A 272 7.86 11.97 -5.42
N ARG A 273 7.70 11.73 -6.74
CA ARG A 273 7.33 12.78 -7.71
C ARG A 273 5.92 13.32 -7.46
N LEU A 274 4.95 12.45 -7.14
CA LEU A 274 3.57 12.88 -6.81
C LEU A 274 3.51 13.66 -5.49
N CYS A 275 4.32 13.28 -4.49
CA CYS A 275 4.40 13.99 -3.22
C CYS A 275 5.30 15.25 -3.27
N GLY A 276 5.99 15.50 -4.39
CA GLY A 276 6.97 16.59 -4.51
C GLY A 276 8.14 16.44 -3.54
N ARG A 277 8.62 15.21 -3.30
CA ARG A 277 9.69 14.88 -2.37
C ARG A 277 10.80 14.09 -3.05
N THR A 278 12.03 14.50 -2.78
CA THR A 278 13.24 13.76 -3.15
C THR A 278 13.63 12.76 -2.07
N ASP A 279 13.35 13.08 -0.81
CA ASP A 279 13.67 12.25 0.35
C ASP A 279 12.40 11.95 1.13
N TYR A 280 12.10 10.67 1.31
CA TYR A 280 10.90 10.25 2.07
C TYR A 280 11.04 8.84 2.62
N ALA A 281 10.20 8.50 3.61
CA ALA A 281 10.12 7.15 4.18
C ALA A 281 8.90 6.41 3.66
N ALA A 282 9.11 5.15 3.24
CA ALA A 282 8.08 4.16 2.96
C ALA A 282 8.28 2.93 3.84
N GLY A 283 7.22 2.18 4.12
CA GLY A 283 7.32 0.86 4.75
C GLY A 283 7.69 -0.20 3.72
N PHE A 284 8.56 -1.14 4.09
CA PHE A 284 8.86 -2.29 3.25
C PHE A 284 8.62 -3.59 4.02
N ILE A 285 7.89 -4.53 3.41
CA ILE A 285 7.55 -5.81 4.04
C ILE A 285 8.68 -6.81 3.84
N PHE A 286 9.25 -7.29 4.96
CA PHE A 286 10.21 -8.38 4.99
C PHE A 286 9.55 -9.66 5.52
N MET A 287 9.67 -10.76 4.77
CA MET A 287 9.04 -12.04 5.11
C MET A 287 9.74 -12.79 6.26
N ARG A 288 11.01 -12.49 6.56
CA ARG A 288 11.84 -13.05 7.66
C ARG A 288 11.95 -14.57 7.73
N ARG A 289 11.66 -15.30 6.63
CA ARG A 289 11.55 -16.77 6.63
C ARG A 289 12.82 -17.48 6.17
N MET A 290 13.61 -16.84 5.32
CA MET A 290 14.83 -17.44 4.77
C MET A 290 15.88 -17.65 5.85
N GLY A 291 16.36 -18.90 5.98
CA GLY A 291 17.36 -19.28 6.98
C GLY A 291 16.84 -19.26 8.43
N SER A 292 15.56 -19.48 8.63
CA SER A 292 14.86 -19.44 9.91
C SER A 292 13.94 -20.67 10.06
N ALA A 293 13.63 -21.09 11.28
CA ALA A 293 12.59 -22.05 11.59
C ALA A 293 11.21 -21.64 11.01
N ALA A 294 11.02 -20.34 10.78
CA ALA A 294 9.81 -19.82 10.17
C ALA A 294 9.64 -20.19 8.67
N LEU A 295 10.64 -20.78 8.01
CA LEU A 295 10.57 -21.08 6.57
C LEU A 295 9.32 -21.86 6.18
N THR A 296 8.92 -22.81 7.00
CA THR A 296 7.72 -23.65 6.81
C THR A 296 6.68 -23.49 7.93
N ALA A 297 6.88 -22.60 8.89
CA ALA A 297 5.88 -22.33 9.93
C ALA A 297 4.71 -21.51 9.37
N THR A 298 3.53 -21.64 10.01
CA THR A 298 2.29 -21.03 9.55
C THR A 298 1.91 -19.70 10.25
N GLY A 299 2.65 -19.26 11.28
CA GLY A 299 2.37 -18.03 12.02
C GLY A 299 2.84 -16.74 11.33
N PRO A 300 2.39 -15.57 11.80
CA PRO A 300 2.80 -14.29 11.26
C PRO A 300 4.21 -13.92 11.74
N VAL A 301 5.18 -13.95 10.82
CA VAL A 301 6.59 -13.64 11.10
C VAL A 301 7.13 -12.50 10.24
N LEU A 302 6.27 -11.88 9.44
CA LEU A 302 6.65 -10.72 8.63
C LEU A 302 7.03 -9.52 9.53
N ASN A 303 7.78 -8.58 8.95
CA ASN A 303 8.15 -7.34 9.59
C ASN A 303 8.00 -6.20 8.56
N VAL A 304 7.39 -5.07 8.96
CA VAL A 304 7.24 -3.89 8.10
C VAL A 304 8.21 -2.82 8.60
N LEU A 305 9.30 -2.65 7.88
CA LEU A 305 10.40 -1.80 8.32
C LEU A 305 10.44 -0.47 7.57
N PRO A 306 10.76 0.64 8.23
CA PRO A 306 10.88 1.94 7.57
C PRO A 306 12.10 1.96 6.64
N MET A 307 11.88 2.28 5.37
CA MET A 307 12.89 2.42 4.34
C MET A 307 12.97 3.88 3.92
N GLY A 308 14.12 4.51 4.14
CA GLY A 308 14.42 5.82 3.55
C GLY A 308 14.66 5.66 2.04
N ILE A 309 13.99 6.48 1.26
CA ILE A 309 14.12 6.55 -0.20
C ILE A 309 14.70 7.92 -0.54
N HIS A 310 15.74 7.93 -1.36
CA HIS A 310 16.36 9.12 -1.91
C HIS A 310 16.26 9.10 -3.43
N LEU A 311 15.72 10.17 -4.02
CA LEU A 311 15.55 10.34 -5.45
C LEU A 311 16.50 11.44 -5.95
N ASP A 312 17.49 11.06 -6.71
CA ASP A 312 18.30 12.01 -7.49
C ASP A 312 17.72 12.13 -8.90
N GLY A 313 17.22 13.32 -9.25
CA GLY A 313 16.63 13.57 -10.57
C GLY A 313 17.60 13.37 -11.74
N THR A 314 18.91 13.35 -11.49
CA THR A 314 19.93 13.12 -12.53
C THR A 314 20.14 11.64 -12.84
N GLN A 315 19.70 10.74 -11.94
CA GLN A 315 19.80 9.28 -12.12
C GLN A 315 18.82 8.77 -13.18
N THR A 316 19.21 7.68 -13.82
CA THR A 316 18.32 6.83 -14.61
C THR A 316 17.56 5.85 -13.70
N LEU A 317 16.47 5.26 -14.21
CA LEU A 317 15.70 4.28 -13.45
C LEU A 317 16.52 3.06 -12.99
N PRO A 318 17.46 2.47 -13.80
CA PRO A 318 18.32 1.39 -13.33
C PRO A 318 19.26 1.77 -12.19
N GLU A 319 19.79 3.01 -12.21
CA GLU A 319 20.63 3.49 -11.13
C GLU A 319 19.85 3.61 -9.83
N LEU A 320 18.63 4.17 -9.88
CA LEU A 320 17.72 4.20 -8.75
C LEU A 320 17.38 2.77 -8.26
N ALA A 321 17.07 1.83 -9.17
CA ALA A 321 16.81 0.44 -8.82
C ALA A 321 17.99 -0.22 -8.11
N SER A 322 19.22 0.04 -8.59
CA SER A 322 20.45 -0.46 -7.97
C SER A 322 20.66 0.09 -6.57
N ASP A 323 20.34 1.35 -6.33
CA ASP A 323 20.45 2.00 -5.02
C ASP A 323 19.43 1.44 -4.03
N LEU A 324 18.18 1.27 -4.46
CA LEU A 324 17.13 0.65 -3.63
C LEU A 324 17.46 -0.82 -3.32
N ALA A 325 17.95 -1.59 -4.29
CA ALA A 325 18.37 -2.98 -4.08
C ALA A 325 19.52 -3.07 -3.06
N ARG A 326 20.46 -2.12 -3.08
CA ARG A 326 21.55 -2.01 -2.09
C ARG A 326 21.03 -1.71 -0.69
N THR A 327 20.10 -0.77 -0.59
CA THR A 327 19.40 -0.44 0.67
C THR A 327 18.67 -1.65 1.22
N LEU A 328 17.86 -2.34 0.41
CA LEU A 328 17.14 -3.54 0.81
C LEU A 328 18.07 -4.69 1.21
N LYS A 329 19.20 -4.87 0.51
CA LYS A 329 20.22 -5.88 0.88
C LYS A 329 20.81 -5.58 2.26
N THR A 330 21.02 -4.32 2.61
CA THR A 330 21.50 -3.91 3.92
C THR A 330 20.43 -4.13 4.98
N MET A 331 19.21 -3.65 4.77
CA MET A 331 18.09 -3.84 5.69
C MET A 331 17.79 -5.32 5.95
N ARG A 332 17.91 -6.19 4.93
CA ARG A 332 17.68 -7.64 5.05
C ARG A 332 18.58 -8.31 6.08
N ARG A 333 19.78 -7.79 6.31
CA ARG A 333 20.70 -8.30 7.34
C ARG A 333 20.22 -7.98 8.76
N HIS A 334 19.39 -6.93 8.90
CA HIS A 334 18.89 -6.40 10.17
C HIS A 334 17.36 -6.51 10.27
N GLN A 335 16.74 -7.36 9.42
CA GLN A 335 15.27 -7.48 9.32
C GLN A 335 14.63 -8.18 10.53
N ARG A 336 15.43 -8.76 11.42
CA ARG A 336 14.93 -9.45 12.63
C ARG A 336 14.55 -8.47 13.75
N TYR A 337 15.06 -7.25 13.71
CA TYR A 337 14.72 -6.23 14.70
C TYR A 337 13.30 -5.73 14.45
N ASP A 338 12.45 -5.81 15.46
CA ASP A 338 11.01 -5.57 15.28
C ASP A 338 10.69 -4.11 15.06
N ALA A 339 9.72 -3.83 14.17
CA ALA A 339 9.24 -2.49 13.89
C ALA A 339 8.72 -1.78 15.16
N GLU A 340 7.99 -2.49 16.01
CA GLU A 340 7.52 -1.95 17.29
C GLU A 340 8.67 -1.62 18.25
N GLN A 341 9.78 -2.38 18.19
CA GLN A 341 10.96 -2.05 18.98
C GLN A 341 11.62 -0.76 18.47
N ILE A 342 11.68 -0.57 17.13
CA ILE A 342 12.17 0.68 16.53
C ILE A 342 11.33 1.89 17.00
N VAL A 343 10.00 1.74 17.07
CA VAL A 343 9.09 2.77 17.58
C VAL A 343 9.31 3.05 19.07
N ARG A 344 9.43 2.00 19.90
CA ARG A 344 9.72 2.13 21.34
C ARG A 344 11.06 2.84 21.59
N ASP A 345 12.10 2.45 20.87
CA ASP A 345 13.43 3.06 20.98
C ASP A 345 13.45 4.53 20.53
N ALA A 346 12.44 4.94 19.74
CA ALA A 346 12.21 6.34 19.40
C ALA A 346 11.57 7.15 20.53
N GLY A 347 11.20 6.53 21.66
CA GLY A 347 10.43 7.15 22.72
C GLY A 347 9.00 7.53 22.27
N ARG A 348 8.49 6.93 21.21
CA ARG A 348 7.15 7.20 20.67
C ARG A 348 6.13 6.27 21.31
N ALA A 349 4.97 6.84 21.67
CA ALA A 349 3.85 6.05 22.15
C ALA A 349 3.16 5.29 21.01
N ALA A 350 2.49 4.20 21.32
CA ALA A 350 1.63 3.50 20.38
C ALA A 350 0.53 4.45 19.85
N GLY A 351 0.42 4.57 18.52
CA GLY A 351 -0.54 5.47 17.86
C GLY A 351 -0.05 6.91 17.63
N SER A 352 1.22 7.20 17.90
CA SER A 352 1.86 8.44 17.44
C SER A 352 2.01 8.46 15.91
N GLU A 353 2.49 9.58 15.36
CA GLU A 353 2.77 9.72 13.93
C GLU A 353 3.60 8.54 13.42
N PRO A 354 3.19 7.86 12.33
CA PRO A 354 3.87 6.68 11.82
C PRO A 354 5.26 7.03 11.25
N LEU A 355 6.16 6.04 11.23
CA LEU A 355 7.49 6.19 10.65
C LEU A 355 7.48 6.21 9.12
N PHE A 356 6.40 5.77 8.50
CA PHE A 356 6.20 5.71 7.04
C PHE A 356 4.71 5.83 6.72
N GLY A 357 4.39 6.24 5.50
CA GLY A 357 3.03 6.27 4.96
C GLY A 357 2.76 5.04 4.08
N PRO A 358 3.08 5.07 2.77
CA PRO A 358 2.88 3.94 1.88
C PRO A 358 3.71 2.73 2.29
N VAL A 359 3.12 1.54 2.10
CA VAL A 359 3.80 0.24 2.32
C VAL A 359 4.07 -0.41 0.97
N LEU A 360 5.31 -0.84 0.76
CA LEU A 360 5.77 -1.54 -0.44
C LEU A 360 5.93 -3.02 -0.14
N ASN A 361 5.30 -3.86 -0.95
CA ASN A 361 5.22 -5.30 -0.75
C ASN A 361 5.61 -6.05 -2.04
N VAL A 362 6.77 -6.69 -2.06
CA VAL A 362 7.22 -7.47 -3.20
C VAL A 362 6.89 -8.94 -2.98
N LYS A 363 5.85 -9.42 -3.67
CA LYS A 363 5.29 -10.78 -3.53
C LYS A 363 5.71 -11.66 -4.71
N LEU A 364 6.94 -12.13 -4.72
CA LEU A 364 7.46 -13.00 -5.79
C LEU A 364 7.19 -14.49 -5.51
N PHE A 365 6.01 -14.82 -4.99
CA PHE A 365 5.62 -16.21 -4.70
C PHE A 365 4.72 -16.74 -5.81
N ASP A 366 4.84 -18.07 -6.04
CA ASP A 366 3.88 -18.78 -6.87
C ASP A 366 2.57 -18.98 -6.07
N TYR A 367 1.53 -18.27 -6.49
CA TYR A 367 0.18 -18.40 -5.93
C TYR A 367 -0.67 -19.43 -6.71
N GLN A 368 -0.11 -20.12 -7.69
CA GLN A 368 -0.86 -21.13 -8.43
C GLN A 368 -1.28 -22.26 -7.50
N LEU A 369 -2.56 -22.52 -7.46
CA LEU A 369 -3.16 -23.62 -6.72
C LEU A 369 -3.66 -24.67 -7.71
N ARG A 370 -3.37 -25.94 -7.44
CA ARG A 370 -3.89 -27.06 -8.22
C ARG A 370 -4.47 -28.11 -7.30
N LEU A 371 -5.69 -28.52 -7.57
CA LEU A 371 -6.40 -29.59 -6.89
C LEU A 371 -6.70 -30.69 -7.92
N ASP A 372 -5.99 -31.81 -7.87
CA ASP A 372 -6.15 -32.95 -8.79
C ASP A 372 -6.28 -32.53 -10.28
N GLY A 373 -5.39 -31.65 -10.72
CA GLY A 373 -5.37 -31.09 -12.07
C GLY A 373 -6.27 -29.87 -12.31
N ILE A 374 -7.18 -29.56 -11.39
CA ILE A 374 -8.01 -28.36 -11.44
C ILE A 374 -7.18 -27.15 -10.99
N GLN A 375 -7.13 -26.11 -11.81
CA GLN A 375 -6.48 -24.85 -11.45
C GLN A 375 -7.39 -24.02 -10.56
N GLY A 376 -6.85 -23.52 -9.43
CA GLY A 376 -7.53 -22.60 -8.55
C GLY A 376 -7.05 -21.16 -8.78
N ILE A 377 -7.99 -20.22 -8.89
CA ILE A 377 -7.72 -18.79 -8.99
C ILE A 377 -8.05 -18.15 -7.64
N THR A 378 -7.07 -17.53 -7.00
CA THR A 378 -7.26 -16.89 -5.69
C THR A 378 -7.70 -15.44 -5.85
N HIS A 379 -8.82 -15.10 -5.22
CA HIS A 379 -9.37 -13.74 -5.14
C HIS A 379 -9.29 -13.24 -3.71
N THR A 380 -8.57 -12.15 -3.47
CA THR A 380 -8.40 -11.58 -2.14
C THR A 380 -9.57 -10.68 -1.76
N LEU A 381 -10.12 -10.86 -0.57
CA LEU A 381 -11.23 -10.07 -0.01
C LEU A 381 -10.76 -9.11 1.09
N ALA A 382 -9.88 -9.57 1.99
CA ALA A 382 -9.33 -8.77 3.09
C ALA A 382 -7.87 -9.15 3.35
N THR A 383 -7.04 -8.15 3.68
CA THR A 383 -5.59 -8.29 3.92
C THR A 383 -5.14 -7.76 5.28
N GLY A 384 -6.09 -7.47 6.17
CA GLY A 384 -5.82 -6.67 7.36
C GLY A 384 -5.97 -5.17 7.12
N PRO A 385 -5.66 -4.32 8.10
CA PRO A 385 -5.86 -2.88 7.99
C PRO A 385 -4.82 -2.21 7.08
N VAL A 386 -5.30 -1.33 6.20
CA VAL A 386 -4.45 -0.45 5.39
C VAL A 386 -4.60 0.97 5.93
N ASN A 387 -3.53 1.52 6.48
CA ASN A 387 -3.57 2.86 7.10
C ASN A 387 -3.60 3.98 6.07
N ASP A 388 -2.84 3.83 4.98
CA ASP A 388 -2.71 4.80 3.89
C ASP A 388 -2.79 4.08 2.54
N LEU A 389 -1.67 3.67 1.99
CA LEU A 389 -1.54 2.88 0.77
C LEU A 389 -0.68 1.63 1.02
N GLU A 390 -1.03 0.51 0.44
CA GLU A 390 -0.14 -0.61 0.22
C GLU A 390 -0.02 -0.86 -1.29
N ILE A 391 1.21 -0.98 -1.78
CA ILE A 391 1.48 -1.29 -3.18
C ILE A 391 2.19 -2.64 -3.21
N ALA A 392 1.46 -3.66 -3.68
CA ALA A 392 2.00 -5.00 -3.86
C ALA A 392 2.44 -5.20 -5.31
N ILE A 393 3.65 -5.76 -5.48
CA ILE A 393 4.26 -6.11 -6.75
C ILE A 393 4.30 -7.63 -6.83
N PHE A 394 3.75 -8.23 -7.87
CA PHE A 394 3.71 -9.68 -8.05
C PHE A 394 3.84 -10.08 -9.53
N PRO A 395 4.34 -11.30 -9.83
CA PRO A 395 4.42 -11.79 -11.19
C PRO A 395 3.02 -11.98 -11.78
N ASP A 396 2.87 -11.66 -13.06
CA ASP A 396 1.65 -11.93 -13.82
C ASP A 396 1.77 -13.27 -14.58
N GLU A 397 0.62 -13.78 -15.09
CA GLU A 397 0.56 -15.03 -15.84
C GLU A 397 1.32 -14.99 -17.17
N ALA A 398 1.56 -13.81 -17.72
CA ALA A 398 2.28 -13.60 -18.98
C ALA A 398 3.81 -13.46 -18.78
N GLY A 399 4.30 -13.65 -17.54
CA GLY A 399 5.72 -13.49 -17.19
C GLY A 399 6.17 -12.02 -17.08
N GLY A 400 5.23 -11.09 -16.96
CA GLY A 400 5.44 -9.71 -16.57
C GLY A 400 5.22 -9.49 -15.07
N LEU A 401 4.95 -8.25 -14.68
CA LEU A 401 4.61 -7.87 -13.32
C LEU A 401 3.29 -7.11 -13.28
N SER A 402 2.52 -7.38 -12.26
CA SER A 402 1.31 -6.65 -11.91
C SER A 402 1.49 -5.91 -10.59
N LEU A 403 0.74 -4.84 -10.43
CA LEU A 403 0.65 -4.11 -9.18
C LEU A 403 -0.77 -4.19 -8.64
N GLU A 404 -0.88 -4.43 -7.35
CA GLU A 404 -2.12 -4.24 -6.61
C GLU A 404 -1.94 -3.01 -5.70
N VAL A 405 -2.78 -2.01 -5.88
CA VAL A 405 -2.81 -0.82 -5.05
C VAL A 405 -4.01 -0.90 -4.12
N LEU A 406 -3.75 -0.99 -2.83
CA LEU A 406 -4.74 -0.98 -1.76
C LEU A 406 -4.71 0.40 -1.10
N ALA A 407 -5.84 1.07 -1.05
CA ALA A 407 -5.94 2.41 -0.48
C ALA A 407 -7.06 2.48 0.57
N ASN A 408 -6.79 3.15 1.67
CA ASN A 408 -7.81 3.39 2.69
C ASN A 408 -8.91 4.29 2.13
N ARG A 409 -10.16 3.81 2.08
CA ARG A 409 -11.30 4.54 1.49
C ARG A 409 -11.65 5.84 2.24
N SER A 410 -11.25 5.99 3.49
CA SER A 410 -11.44 7.26 4.21
C SER A 410 -10.48 8.37 3.76
N ARG A 411 -9.45 8.02 2.97
CA ARG A 411 -8.38 8.93 2.53
C ARG A 411 -8.35 9.14 1.02
N TYR A 412 -8.86 8.18 0.27
CA TYR A 412 -8.80 8.14 -1.20
C TYR A 412 -10.17 7.83 -1.78
N ASP A 413 -10.55 8.57 -2.80
CA ASP A 413 -11.63 8.20 -3.70
C ASP A 413 -11.08 7.46 -4.94
N GLU A 414 -11.96 6.75 -5.62
CA GLU A 414 -11.60 5.90 -6.74
C GLU A 414 -11.10 6.70 -7.96
N ALA A 415 -11.68 7.87 -8.22
CA ALA A 415 -11.31 8.71 -9.36
C ALA A 415 -9.88 9.28 -9.19
N THR A 416 -9.57 9.78 -7.99
CA THR A 416 -8.24 10.27 -7.64
C THR A 416 -7.20 9.15 -7.72
N LEU A 417 -7.52 7.97 -7.18
CA LEU A 417 -6.61 6.84 -7.20
C LEU A 417 -6.34 6.34 -8.64
N ASN A 418 -7.38 6.26 -9.48
CA ASN A 418 -7.25 5.92 -10.90
C ASN A 418 -6.36 6.93 -11.64
N THR A 419 -6.48 8.23 -11.33
CA THR A 419 -5.63 9.27 -11.92
C THR A 419 -4.16 9.08 -11.53
N HIS A 420 -3.88 8.78 -10.25
CA HIS A 420 -2.52 8.49 -9.80
C HIS A 420 -1.93 7.26 -10.49
N VAL A 421 -2.72 6.20 -10.64
CA VAL A 421 -2.32 4.97 -11.32
C VAL A 421 -2.07 5.20 -12.82
N ALA A 422 -2.88 6.03 -13.49
CA ALA A 422 -2.65 6.40 -14.90
C ALA A 422 -1.29 7.11 -15.09
N ARG A 423 -0.87 7.94 -14.15
CA ARG A 423 0.46 8.57 -14.16
C ARG A 423 1.59 7.55 -13.99
N LEU A 424 1.39 6.50 -13.18
CA LEU A 424 2.35 5.40 -13.04
C LEU A 424 2.51 4.64 -14.37
N ALA A 425 1.40 4.33 -15.04
CA ALA A 425 1.43 3.68 -16.35
C ALA A 425 2.16 4.54 -17.41
N GLN A 426 1.96 5.85 -17.37
CA GLN A 426 2.67 6.79 -18.25
C GLN A 426 4.19 6.83 -17.98
N LEU A 427 4.60 6.82 -16.72
CA LEU A 427 6.02 6.73 -16.37
C LEU A 427 6.64 5.45 -16.92
N LEU A 428 5.98 4.30 -16.74
CA LEU A 428 6.44 3.04 -17.31
C LEU A 428 6.66 3.15 -18.83
N GLN A 429 5.71 3.74 -19.56
CA GLN A 429 5.81 3.87 -21.02
C GLN A 429 7.01 4.73 -21.42
N GLN A 430 7.23 5.87 -20.75
CA GLN A 430 8.36 6.75 -21.04
C GLN A 430 9.71 6.06 -20.85
N PHE A 431 9.88 5.31 -19.74
CA PHE A 431 11.12 4.57 -19.50
C PHE A 431 11.28 3.36 -20.43
N ALA A 432 10.18 2.74 -20.86
CA ALA A 432 10.22 1.67 -21.86
C ALA A 432 10.62 2.17 -23.26
N ASP A 433 10.23 3.39 -23.61
CA ASP A 433 10.57 4.03 -24.88
C ASP A 433 11.96 4.66 -24.84
N ASN A 434 12.40 5.16 -23.67
CA ASN A 434 13.73 5.72 -23.46
C ASN A 434 14.35 5.23 -22.13
N PRO A 435 15.02 4.08 -22.10
CA PRO A 435 15.67 3.57 -20.90
C PRO A 435 16.76 4.45 -20.29
N ALA A 436 17.30 5.39 -21.06
CA ALA A 436 18.30 6.36 -20.60
C ALA A 436 17.68 7.66 -20.04
N LEU A 437 16.36 7.77 -20.00
CA LEU A 437 15.65 8.92 -19.45
C LEU A 437 16.04 9.10 -17.97
N ARG A 438 16.31 10.34 -17.59
CA ARG A 438 16.58 10.66 -16.18
C ARG A 438 15.28 10.72 -15.39
N CYS A 439 15.31 10.33 -14.15
CA CYS A 439 14.16 10.32 -13.25
C CYS A 439 13.53 11.72 -13.09
N GLY A 440 14.34 12.78 -13.14
CA GLY A 440 13.88 14.16 -13.08
C GLY A 440 13.18 14.66 -14.33
N ASP A 441 13.54 14.11 -15.50
CA ASP A 441 13.03 14.55 -16.81
C ASP A 441 11.72 13.82 -17.20
N ALA A 442 11.34 12.78 -16.45
CA ALA A 442 10.11 12.03 -16.72
C ALA A 442 8.87 12.90 -16.45
N GLU A 443 7.95 12.94 -17.41
CA GLU A 443 6.71 13.73 -17.33
C GLU A 443 5.62 12.97 -16.54
N LEU A 444 4.99 13.67 -15.57
CA LEU A 444 3.92 13.10 -14.76
C LEU A 444 2.52 13.36 -15.30
N LEU A 445 2.33 14.46 -16.05
CA LEU A 445 1.04 14.82 -16.58
C LEU A 445 0.60 13.82 -17.65
N THR A 446 -0.58 13.28 -17.49
CA THR A 446 -1.21 12.48 -18.55
C THR A 446 -1.55 13.38 -19.76
N ALA A 447 -1.68 12.82 -20.95
CA ALA A 447 -2.07 13.56 -22.14
C ALA A 447 -3.38 14.35 -21.93
N LYS A 448 -4.34 13.77 -21.22
CA LYS A 448 -5.60 14.43 -20.85
C LYS A 448 -5.39 15.64 -19.95
N GLU A 449 -4.53 15.52 -18.94
CA GLU A 449 -4.21 16.63 -18.02
C GLU A 449 -3.45 17.74 -18.76
N ALA A 450 -2.49 17.39 -19.61
CA ALA A 450 -1.75 18.34 -20.44
C ALA A 450 -2.70 19.11 -21.39
N GLU A 451 -3.65 18.44 -22.00
CA GLU A 451 -4.67 19.07 -22.83
C GLU A 451 -5.56 20.03 -22.02
N GLN A 452 -6.02 19.61 -20.83
CA GLN A 452 -6.81 20.47 -19.94
C GLN A 452 -6.04 21.72 -19.53
N LEU A 453 -4.76 21.59 -19.17
CA LEU A 453 -3.90 22.74 -18.85
C LEU A 453 -3.70 23.66 -20.05
N SER A 454 -3.53 23.10 -21.25
CA SER A 454 -3.43 23.86 -22.49
C SER A 454 -4.71 24.67 -22.75
N GLN A 455 -5.88 24.06 -22.55
CA GLN A 455 -7.18 24.74 -22.69
C GLN A 455 -7.34 25.87 -21.66
N ILE A 456 -6.98 25.63 -20.39
CA ILE A 456 -7.01 26.67 -19.33
C ILE A 456 -6.07 27.82 -19.67
N ASN A 457 -4.90 27.54 -20.21
CA ASN A 457 -3.88 28.52 -20.55
C ASN A 457 -4.11 29.18 -21.93
N ALA A 458 -5.13 28.79 -22.68
CA ALA A 458 -5.48 29.40 -23.95
C ALA A 458 -6.11 30.78 -23.77
N THR A 459 -5.38 31.67 -23.08
CA THR A 459 -5.82 33.04 -22.74
C THR A 459 -5.26 34.11 -23.70
N ALA A 460 -4.62 33.68 -24.76
CA ALA A 460 -4.07 34.62 -25.76
C ALA A 460 -5.18 35.44 -26.41
N VAL A 461 -5.07 36.72 -26.31
CA VAL A 461 -5.95 37.69 -26.97
C VAL A 461 -5.13 38.60 -27.89
N SER A 462 -5.68 38.93 -29.03
CA SER A 462 -5.07 39.92 -29.92
C SER A 462 -5.11 41.30 -29.24
N LEU A 463 -3.95 41.83 -28.94
CA LEU A 463 -3.84 43.19 -28.46
C LEU A 463 -3.83 44.18 -29.63
N PRO A 464 -4.48 45.33 -29.53
CA PRO A 464 -4.39 46.36 -30.56
C PRO A 464 -2.94 46.84 -30.70
N ALA A 465 -2.49 47.01 -31.96
CA ALA A 465 -1.15 47.55 -32.25
C ALA A 465 -1.07 49.04 -31.92
N THR A 466 -1.15 49.37 -30.66
CA THR A 466 -1.17 50.76 -30.15
C THR A 466 -0.44 50.83 -28.80
N THR A 467 -0.03 52.04 -28.42
CA THR A 467 0.59 52.31 -27.12
C THR A 467 -0.46 52.59 -26.04
N LEU A 468 -0.11 52.40 -24.77
CA LEU A 468 -0.99 52.80 -23.65
C LEU A 468 -1.39 54.27 -23.70
N SER A 469 -0.47 55.13 -24.10
CA SER A 469 -0.74 56.58 -24.29
C SER A 469 -1.77 56.85 -25.36
N GLU A 470 -1.72 56.12 -26.46
CA GLU A 470 -2.71 56.19 -27.54
C GLU A 470 -4.09 55.70 -27.12
N LEU A 471 -4.15 54.58 -26.35
CA LEU A 471 -5.41 54.07 -25.83
C LEU A 471 -6.07 55.10 -24.89
N VAL A 472 -5.29 55.73 -24.00
CA VAL A 472 -5.78 56.82 -23.13
C VAL A 472 -6.23 58.01 -23.95
N ALA A 473 -5.48 58.41 -24.98
CA ALA A 473 -5.85 59.53 -25.87
C ALA A 473 -7.14 59.23 -26.66
N GLN A 474 -7.32 58.02 -27.16
CA GLN A 474 -8.55 57.54 -27.81
C GLN A 474 -9.75 57.62 -26.86
N GLN A 475 -9.57 57.12 -25.61
CA GLN A 475 -10.62 57.20 -24.61
C GLN A 475 -10.98 58.66 -24.25
N ALA A 476 -9.96 59.53 -24.09
CA ALA A 476 -10.17 60.96 -23.86
C ALA A 476 -10.91 61.66 -25.00
N ALA A 477 -10.67 61.24 -26.26
CA ALA A 477 -11.42 61.74 -27.40
C ALA A 477 -12.87 61.24 -27.43
N LYS A 478 -13.09 59.99 -27.02
CA LYS A 478 -14.41 59.33 -26.99
C LYS A 478 -15.33 59.85 -25.89
N THR A 479 -14.80 60.08 -24.70
CA THR A 479 -15.58 60.50 -23.52
C THR A 479 -14.85 61.62 -22.76
N PRO A 480 -14.72 62.84 -23.32
CA PRO A 480 -13.88 63.90 -22.76
C PRO A 480 -14.32 64.36 -21.39
N ASP A 481 -15.61 64.37 -21.11
CA ASP A 481 -16.16 64.89 -19.87
C ASP A 481 -16.38 63.79 -18.76
N ALA A 482 -16.07 62.52 -19.13
CA ALA A 482 -16.12 61.44 -18.12
C ALA A 482 -14.98 61.54 -17.10
N PRO A 483 -15.16 61.09 -15.85
CA PRO A 483 -14.10 61.06 -14.84
C PRO A 483 -12.94 60.16 -15.31
N ALA A 484 -11.70 60.69 -15.26
CA ALA A 484 -10.47 60.00 -15.63
C ALA A 484 -9.60 59.62 -14.41
N LEU A 485 -9.38 60.56 -13.51
CA LEU A 485 -8.55 60.40 -12.34
C LEU A 485 -9.26 61.00 -11.11
N SER A 486 -9.13 60.39 -9.95
CA SER A 486 -9.61 60.98 -8.70
C SER A 486 -8.76 60.52 -7.52
N ASP A 487 -8.56 61.45 -6.58
CA ASP A 487 -8.05 61.15 -5.23
C ASP A 487 -8.96 61.78 -4.17
N ALA A 488 -8.50 61.89 -2.93
CA ALA A 488 -9.30 62.47 -1.83
C ALA A 488 -9.61 63.97 -2.00
N ARG A 489 -8.86 64.66 -2.84
CA ARG A 489 -8.95 66.14 -2.98
C ARG A 489 -9.37 66.56 -4.37
N TRP A 490 -9.02 65.82 -5.41
CA TRP A 490 -9.13 66.21 -6.81
C TRP A 490 -9.85 65.15 -7.62
N ARG A 491 -10.59 65.59 -8.62
CA ARG A 491 -11.20 64.79 -9.64
C ARG A 491 -11.00 65.48 -10.98
N PHE A 492 -10.43 64.75 -11.97
CA PHE A 492 -10.24 65.24 -13.33
C PHE A 492 -11.07 64.42 -14.28
N SER A 493 -11.70 65.11 -15.24
CA SER A 493 -12.22 64.51 -16.46
C SER A 493 -11.08 64.13 -17.43
N TYR A 494 -11.36 63.33 -18.43
CA TYR A 494 -10.38 62.98 -19.47
C TYR A 494 -9.89 64.24 -20.19
N ARG A 495 -10.73 65.26 -20.41
CA ARG A 495 -10.35 66.54 -20.96
C ARG A 495 -9.31 67.25 -20.09
N GLU A 496 -9.61 67.46 -18.83
CA GLU A 496 -8.72 68.13 -17.91
C GLU A 496 -7.40 67.34 -17.70
N MET A 497 -7.47 66.01 -17.57
CA MET A 497 -6.27 65.17 -17.52
C MET A 497 -5.39 65.36 -18.78
N ARG A 498 -6.00 65.39 -19.98
CA ARG A 498 -5.26 65.58 -21.24
C ARG A 498 -4.59 66.95 -21.31
N GLU A 499 -5.25 68.01 -20.87
CA GLU A 499 -4.68 69.36 -20.80
C GLU A 499 -3.43 69.38 -19.89
N GLN A 500 -3.49 68.74 -18.70
CA GLN A 500 -2.34 68.61 -17.80
C GLN A 500 -1.20 67.80 -18.40
N VAL A 501 -1.51 66.66 -19.05
CA VAL A 501 -0.52 65.81 -19.74
C VAL A 501 0.18 66.55 -20.87
N VAL A 502 -0.56 67.32 -21.68
CA VAL A 502 0.02 68.13 -22.77
C VAL A 502 0.90 69.26 -22.20
N ALA A 503 0.47 69.93 -21.16
CA ALA A 503 1.24 70.96 -20.49
C ALA A 503 2.58 70.42 -19.97
N LEU A 504 2.55 69.29 -19.25
CA LEU A 504 3.74 68.62 -18.70
C LEU A 504 4.68 68.10 -19.84
N ALA A 505 4.12 67.52 -20.88
CA ALA A 505 4.90 67.07 -22.04
C ALA A 505 5.64 68.24 -22.73
N ASN A 506 5.00 69.38 -22.87
CA ASN A 506 5.63 70.59 -23.42
C ASN A 506 6.74 71.13 -22.52
N GLN A 507 6.58 71.10 -21.20
CA GLN A 507 7.64 71.48 -20.24
C GLN A 507 8.84 70.55 -20.32
N LEU A 508 8.63 69.24 -20.37
CA LEU A 508 9.71 68.25 -20.53
C LEU A 508 10.48 68.45 -21.85
N ARG A 509 9.77 68.70 -22.95
CA ARG A 509 10.42 69.06 -24.24
C ARG A 509 11.23 70.36 -24.17
N ALA A 510 10.73 71.36 -23.50
CA ALA A 510 11.46 72.62 -23.30
C ALA A 510 12.73 72.46 -22.45
N LEU A 511 12.74 71.43 -21.57
CA LEU A 511 13.92 71.01 -20.77
C LEU A 511 14.88 70.11 -21.58
N GLY A 512 14.61 69.80 -22.84
CA GLY A 512 15.49 69.06 -23.72
C GLY A 512 15.29 67.53 -23.74
N VAL A 513 14.23 67.02 -23.04
CA VAL A 513 13.94 65.58 -23.02
C VAL A 513 13.56 65.11 -24.43
N GLN A 514 14.22 64.05 -24.90
CA GLN A 514 14.05 63.44 -26.22
C GLN A 514 13.41 62.05 -26.09
N PRO A 515 12.77 61.51 -27.14
CA PRO A 515 12.33 60.13 -27.17
C PRO A 515 13.49 59.17 -26.89
N GLY A 516 13.30 58.29 -25.90
CA GLY A 516 14.30 57.32 -25.43
C GLY A 516 15.02 57.75 -24.16
N ASP A 517 14.87 58.98 -23.71
CA ASP A 517 15.44 59.45 -22.44
C ASP A 517 14.69 58.86 -21.25
N SER A 518 15.44 58.60 -20.19
CA SER A 518 14.88 58.13 -18.92
C SER A 518 14.53 59.35 -18.04
N VAL A 519 13.25 59.42 -17.66
CA VAL A 519 12.76 60.46 -16.72
C VAL A 519 12.41 59.83 -15.39
N ALA A 520 13.11 60.27 -14.33
CA ALA A 520 12.80 59.77 -12.99
C ALA A 520 11.54 60.46 -12.43
N VAL A 521 10.61 59.69 -11.92
CA VAL A 521 9.39 60.18 -11.28
C VAL A 521 9.51 59.98 -9.76
N ALA A 522 9.61 61.09 -8.99
CA ALA A 522 9.74 61.08 -7.55
C ALA A 522 8.53 61.81 -6.91
N LEU A 523 7.35 61.29 -7.16
CA LEU A 523 6.09 61.87 -6.70
C LEU A 523 5.33 60.91 -5.78
N PRO A 524 4.61 61.40 -4.77
CA PRO A 524 3.66 60.58 -4.04
C PRO A 524 2.51 60.13 -5.00
N ARG A 525 1.84 59.06 -4.65
CA ARG A 525 0.65 58.62 -5.41
C ARG A 525 -0.46 59.66 -5.24
N SER A 526 -0.80 60.34 -6.29
CA SER A 526 -1.85 61.35 -6.38
C SER A 526 -2.36 61.45 -7.82
N VAL A 527 -3.32 62.30 -8.06
CA VAL A 527 -3.78 62.64 -9.43
C VAL A 527 -2.75 63.47 -10.24
N PHE A 528 -1.71 63.95 -9.57
CA PHE A 528 -0.57 64.67 -10.19
C PHE A 528 0.66 63.82 -10.30
#